data_3262ca9f625d39e08542f2bd6451aea4
#
_entry.id   3262ca9f625d39e08542f2bd6451aea4
#
_cell.length_a   1.000
_cell.length_b   1.000
_cell.length_c   1.000
_cell.angle_alpha   90.00
_cell.angle_beta   90.00
_cell.angle_gamma   90.00
#
_symmetry.space_group_name_H-M   'P 1'
#
loop_
_entity.id
_entity.type
_entity.pdbx_description
1 polymer ?
#
loop_
_entity_poly.entity_id
_entity_poly.type
_entity_poly.pdbx_seq_one_letter_code
_entity_poly.pdbx_strand_id
1 'polypeptide(L)'
;MTAHLFKGCAAVICDPQTVLRDVDLMVEGPKITAIGSGLVAPEGANVIDARGWFLYPGLVNTHHHFFQTFVRNRADLDWTKLSVLQWLDRIYPIFSRLTEECFYHSSVVAMAELIKHGCTTAFDHQYNFPRHAGSRIIDRQFEAADLFGLRFHAGRGGNTLPKSEGSTIPDEMLESTDEFIADCARLIDTYHDPAPFSMAQVVVSPCQPVNCYRETFVESVALARDKGVFLKTCTGKAQDYITAIWTELQK
;
A
#
# COMPACT_ATOMS: atom_id res chain seq x y z
N MET A 1 22.70 -11.35 11.58
CA MET A 1 21.66 -10.29 11.67
C MET A 1 22.06 -9.37 12.80
N THR A 2 21.92 -8.05 12.62
CA THR A 2 22.29 -7.08 13.66
C THR A 2 21.21 -7.06 14.75
N ALA A 3 21.63 -7.22 16.00
CA ALA A 3 20.75 -7.07 17.15
C ALA A 3 20.83 -5.63 17.68
N HIS A 4 19.70 -5.10 18.16
CA HIS A 4 19.61 -3.80 18.81
C HIS A 4 18.93 -3.94 20.17
N LEU A 5 19.58 -3.42 21.22
CA LEU A 5 19.01 -3.35 22.57
C LEU A 5 18.72 -1.89 22.93
N PHE A 6 17.45 -1.53 23.03
CA PHE A 6 16.99 -0.26 23.59
C PHE A 6 16.91 -0.40 25.10
N LYS A 7 17.78 0.32 25.83
CA LYS A 7 17.97 0.14 27.26
C LYS A 7 17.31 1.26 28.07
N GLY A 8 16.50 0.86 29.06
CA GLY A 8 15.91 1.79 30.02
C GLY A 8 14.76 2.64 29.48
N CYS A 9 13.93 2.09 28.58
CA CYS A 9 12.78 2.81 28.04
C CYS A 9 11.83 3.22 29.18
N ALA A 10 11.38 4.48 29.18
CA ALA A 10 10.35 4.94 30.12
C ALA A 10 9.02 4.20 29.92
N ALA A 11 8.68 3.91 28.67
CA ALA A 11 7.58 3.01 28.35
C ALA A 11 7.74 2.36 26.98
N VAL A 12 7.25 1.12 26.86
CA VAL A 12 7.01 0.42 25.59
C VAL A 12 5.50 0.21 25.46
N ILE A 13 4.91 0.82 24.46
CA ILE A 13 3.48 0.73 24.15
C ILE A 13 3.29 -0.42 23.18
N CYS A 14 2.82 -1.57 23.65
CA CYS A 14 2.63 -2.76 22.83
C CYS A 14 1.31 -2.68 22.03
N ASP A 15 0.25 -2.23 22.70
CA ASP A 15 -1.09 -2.02 22.16
C ASP A 15 -1.85 -1.00 23.05
N PRO A 16 -3.10 -0.62 22.73
CA PRO A 16 -3.86 0.36 23.52
C PRO A 16 -4.11 -0.03 25.00
N GLN A 17 -4.02 -1.32 25.34
CA GLN A 17 -4.25 -1.84 26.69
C GLN A 17 -2.94 -2.19 27.42
N THR A 18 -1.85 -2.41 26.67
CA THR A 18 -0.60 -2.95 27.20
C THR A 18 0.52 -1.93 27.10
N VAL A 19 0.86 -1.33 28.23
CA VAL A 19 1.99 -0.41 28.38
C VAL A 19 2.95 -0.95 29.42
N LEU A 20 4.15 -1.30 29.01
CA LEU A 20 5.23 -1.75 29.90
C LEU A 20 6.13 -0.56 30.25
N ARG A 21 6.46 -0.39 31.54
CA ARG A 21 7.25 0.76 32.02
C ARG A 21 8.61 0.30 32.55
N ASP A 22 9.60 1.19 32.42
CA ASP A 22 10.96 0.98 32.93
C ASP A 22 11.56 -0.36 32.46
N VAL A 23 11.44 -0.62 31.14
CA VAL A 23 11.86 -1.87 30.51
C VAL A 23 12.86 -1.64 29.38
N ASP A 24 13.59 -2.68 29.05
CA ASP A 24 14.43 -2.77 27.85
C ASP A 24 13.64 -3.45 26.72
N LEU A 25 14.02 -3.19 25.46
CA LEU A 25 13.47 -3.86 24.30
C LEU A 25 14.59 -4.36 23.39
N MET A 26 14.53 -5.65 23.02
CA MET A 26 15.47 -6.31 22.12
C MET A 26 14.85 -6.52 20.75
N VAL A 27 15.59 -6.16 19.72
CA VAL A 27 15.22 -6.41 18.30
C VAL A 27 16.34 -7.21 17.64
N GLU A 28 16.00 -8.29 16.96
CA GLU A 28 16.93 -9.11 16.19
C GLU A 28 16.37 -9.29 14.77
N GLY A 29 17.08 -8.72 13.79
CA GLY A 29 16.58 -8.65 12.44
C GLY A 29 15.21 -7.95 12.37
N PRO A 30 14.16 -8.59 11.82
CA PRO A 30 12.83 -7.98 11.67
C PRO A 30 11.92 -8.17 12.91
N LYS A 31 12.42 -8.72 14.01
CA LYS A 31 11.59 -9.17 15.14
C LYS A 31 11.97 -8.49 16.45
N ILE A 32 10.96 -8.11 17.24
CA ILE A 32 11.13 -7.87 18.66
C ILE A 32 11.23 -9.24 19.33
N THR A 33 12.39 -9.54 19.95
CA THR A 33 12.66 -10.86 20.55
C THR A 33 12.46 -10.89 22.05
N ALA A 34 12.59 -9.73 22.72
CA ALA A 34 12.32 -9.62 24.14
C ALA A 34 11.90 -8.20 24.54
N ILE A 35 11.04 -8.12 25.56
CA ILE A 35 10.72 -6.88 26.29
C ILE A 35 10.73 -7.23 27.78
N GLY A 36 11.52 -6.51 28.58
CA GLY A 36 11.62 -6.77 30.02
C GLY A 36 12.77 -5.99 30.66
N SER A 37 12.88 -6.04 31.96
CA SER A 37 13.93 -5.33 32.69
C SER A 37 15.25 -6.15 32.73
N GLY A 38 16.37 -5.47 32.60
CA GLY A 38 17.68 -6.08 32.76
C GLY A 38 18.11 -7.00 31.62
N LEU A 39 17.61 -6.79 30.41
CA LEU A 39 18.02 -7.57 29.24
C LEU A 39 19.56 -7.42 29.02
N VAL A 40 20.18 -8.51 28.63
CA VAL A 40 21.61 -8.57 28.30
C VAL A 40 21.76 -8.53 26.78
N ALA A 41 22.57 -7.60 26.29
CA ALA A 41 22.86 -7.52 24.86
C ALA A 41 23.70 -8.73 24.42
N PRO A 42 23.34 -9.40 23.32
CA PRO A 42 24.24 -10.41 22.76
C PRO A 42 25.51 -9.76 22.22
N GLU A 43 26.56 -10.57 22.03
CA GLU A 43 27.82 -10.09 21.49
C GLU A 43 27.62 -9.41 20.13
N GLY A 44 28.20 -8.22 19.97
CA GLY A 44 28.08 -7.42 18.73
C GLY A 44 26.76 -6.68 18.56
N ALA A 45 25.86 -6.71 19.55
CA ALA A 45 24.63 -5.94 19.49
C ALA A 45 24.87 -4.43 19.63
N ASN A 46 24.08 -3.63 18.94
CA ASN A 46 24.04 -2.19 19.12
C ASN A 46 23.17 -1.84 20.34
N VAL A 47 23.81 -1.33 21.40
CA VAL A 47 23.09 -0.90 22.62
C VAL A 47 22.77 0.58 22.52
N ILE A 48 21.49 0.92 22.61
CA ILE A 48 20.95 2.26 22.50
C ILE A 48 20.44 2.70 23.88
N ASP A 49 20.96 3.80 24.40
CA ASP A 49 20.41 4.42 25.61
C ASP A 49 19.05 5.04 25.29
N ALA A 50 18.00 4.40 25.77
CA ALA A 50 16.61 4.79 25.55
C ALA A 50 15.95 5.38 26.81
N ARG A 51 16.73 5.83 27.81
CA ARG A 51 16.20 6.44 29.01
C ARG A 51 15.33 7.67 28.70
N GLY A 52 14.12 7.64 29.21
CA GLY A 52 13.11 8.68 28.96
C GLY A 52 12.35 8.53 27.63
N TRP A 53 12.67 7.52 26.82
CA TRP A 53 11.97 7.30 25.56
C TRP A 53 10.69 6.51 25.74
N PHE A 54 9.71 6.85 24.90
CA PHE A 54 8.49 6.10 24.71
C PHE A 54 8.59 5.37 23.37
N LEU A 55 8.59 4.05 23.37
CA LEU A 55 8.66 3.25 22.15
C LEU A 55 7.24 2.83 21.73
N TYR A 56 6.92 3.07 20.49
CA TYR A 56 5.65 2.71 19.85
C TYR A 56 5.92 1.73 18.71
N PRO A 57 4.95 0.83 18.39
CA PRO A 57 4.96 0.15 17.11
C PRO A 57 4.98 1.18 15.97
N GLY A 58 5.69 0.86 14.89
CA GLY A 58 5.63 1.69 13.69
C GLY A 58 4.20 1.79 13.16
N LEU A 59 3.83 2.97 12.67
CA LEU A 59 2.49 3.18 12.11
C LEU A 59 2.33 2.37 10.83
N VAL A 60 1.11 1.90 10.60
CA VAL A 60 0.72 1.16 9.39
C VAL A 60 -0.27 2.00 8.59
N ASN A 61 0.13 2.40 7.38
CA ASN A 61 -0.77 3.05 6.44
C ASN A 61 -1.46 1.98 5.59
N THR A 62 -2.75 1.81 5.76
CA THR A 62 -3.53 0.74 5.09
C THR A 62 -4.25 1.20 3.83
N HIS A 63 -4.13 2.47 3.45
CA HIS A 63 -4.76 3.02 2.24
C HIS A 63 -4.07 4.29 1.78
N HIS A 64 -3.48 4.25 0.60
CA HIS A 64 -2.86 5.40 -0.05
C HIS A 64 -3.01 5.29 -1.57
N HIS A 65 -2.74 6.41 -2.27
CA HIS A 65 -2.60 6.52 -3.73
C HIS A 65 -1.40 7.42 -4.01
N PHE A 66 -0.20 6.86 -4.09
CA PHE A 66 1.06 7.60 -4.13
C PHE A 66 1.12 8.59 -5.30
N PHE A 67 0.62 8.21 -6.46
CA PHE A 67 0.63 9.08 -7.64
C PHE A 67 -0.18 10.38 -7.45
N GLN A 68 -1.11 10.41 -6.49
CA GLN A 68 -1.90 11.62 -6.20
C GLN A 68 -1.07 12.75 -5.56
N THR A 69 0.17 12.50 -5.17
CA THR A 69 1.08 13.55 -4.69
C THR A 69 1.29 14.66 -5.72
N PHE A 70 1.17 14.36 -7.02
CA PHE A 70 1.29 15.35 -8.10
C PHE A 70 0.17 16.38 -8.17
N VAL A 71 -0.96 16.15 -7.51
CA VAL A 71 -2.08 17.10 -7.49
C VAL A 71 -2.28 17.77 -6.13
N ARG A 72 -1.43 17.47 -5.17
CA ARG A 72 -1.49 18.16 -3.86
C ARG A 72 -1.14 19.63 -4.01
N ASN A 73 -1.86 20.47 -3.25
CA ASN A 73 -1.61 21.92 -3.16
C ASN A 73 -1.70 22.66 -4.50
N ARG A 74 -2.47 22.15 -5.44
CA ARG A 74 -2.76 22.88 -6.68
C ARG A 74 -3.76 23.99 -6.42
N ALA A 75 -3.27 25.24 -6.48
CA ALA A 75 -4.07 26.43 -6.18
C ALA A 75 -5.11 26.75 -7.27
N ASP A 76 -4.96 26.22 -8.48
CA ASP A 76 -5.88 26.37 -9.60
C ASP A 76 -7.15 25.51 -9.47
N LEU A 77 -7.23 24.68 -8.47
CA LEU A 77 -8.31 23.72 -8.25
C LEU A 77 -8.92 23.94 -6.86
N ASP A 78 -10.15 24.45 -6.82
CA ASP A 78 -10.92 24.53 -5.58
C ASP A 78 -11.58 23.18 -5.29
N TRP A 79 -10.82 22.30 -4.64
CA TRP A 79 -11.27 20.95 -4.29
C TRP A 79 -12.37 20.92 -3.23
N THR A 80 -12.51 21.99 -2.46
CA THR A 80 -13.34 22.00 -1.25
C THR A 80 -14.85 21.92 -1.54
N LYS A 81 -15.24 22.25 -2.76
CA LYS A 81 -16.65 22.28 -3.20
C LYS A 81 -17.02 21.14 -4.14
N LEU A 82 -16.07 20.26 -4.48
CA LEU A 82 -16.30 19.19 -5.43
C LEU A 82 -16.75 17.91 -4.73
N SER A 83 -17.70 17.19 -5.32
CA SER A 83 -17.90 15.79 -4.99
C SER A 83 -16.71 14.98 -5.48
N VAL A 84 -16.53 13.74 -4.95
CA VAL A 84 -15.44 12.86 -5.40
C VAL A 84 -15.45 12.62 -6.90
N LEU A 85 -16.62 12.43 -7.52
CA LEU A 85 -16.73 12.23 -8.98
C LEU A 85 -16.32 13.48 -9.75
N GLN A 86 -16.78 14.67 -9.31
CA GLN A 86 -16.38 15.94 -9.93
C GLN A 86 -14.87 16.19 -9.78
N TRP A 87 -14.30 15.80 -8.66
CA TRP A 87 -12.86 15.86 -8.44
C TRP A 87 -12.12 14.91 -9.39
N LEU A 88 -12.56 13.67 -9.54
CA LEU A 88 -11.98 12.71 -10.47
C LEU A 88 -12.00 13.22 -11.92
N ASP A 89 -13.10 13.80 -12.38
CA ASP A 89 -13.20 14.40 -13.73
C ASP A 89 -12.15 15.49 -13.97
N ARG A 90 -11.78 16.23 -12.94
CA ARG A 90 -10.77 17.29 -13.03
C ARG A 90 -9.34 16.77 -13.02
N ILE A 91 -9.07 15.67 -12.33
CA ILE A 91 -7.71 15.17 -12.14
C ILE A 91 -7.31 14.07 -13.13
N TYR A 92 -8.24 13.29 -13.67
CA TYR A 92 -7.91 12.25 -14.63
C TYR A 92 -7.15 12.75 -15.87
N PRO A 93 -7.44 13.91 -16.46
CA PRO A 93 -6.63 14.47 -17.53
C PRO A 93 -5.18 14.77 -17.15
N ILE A 94 -4.89 14.92 -15.85
CA ILE A 94 -3.53 15.06 -15.33
C ILE A 94 -2.91 13.66 -15.17
N PHE A 95 -3.64 12.76 -14.53
CA PHE A 95 -3.17 11.40 -14.26
C PHE A 95 -2.94 10.58 -15.52
N SER A 96 -3.75 10.79 -16.58
CA SER A 96 -3.54 10.13 -17.86
C SER A 96 -2.24 10.53 -18.58
N ARG A 97 -1.54 11.57 -18.12
CA ARG A 97 -0.26 12.02 -18.68
C ARG A 97 0.97 11.60 -17.87
N LEU A 98 0.77 10.94 -16.74
CA LEU A 98 1.88 10.50 -15.90
C LEU A 98 2.70 9.43 -16.64
N THR A 99 4.02 9.52 -16.50
CA THR A 99 4.98 8.57 -17.06
C THR A 99 5.46 7.61 -15.96
N GLU A 100 6.13 6.54 -16.34
CA GLU A 100 6.76 5.60 -15.41
C GLU A 100 7.63 6.33 -14.37
N GLU A 101 8.40 7.31 -14.80
CA GLU A 101 9.26 8.13 -13.92
C GLU A 101 8.44 8.94 -12.91
N CYS A 102 7.28 9.47 -13.32
CA CYS A 102 6.37 10.15 -12.40
C CYS A 102 5.91 9.21 -11.28
N PHE A 103 5.58 7.96 -11.58
CA PHE A 103 5.17 6.98 -10.57
C PHE A 103 6.30 6.65 -9.58
N TYR A 104 7.55 6.57 -10.06
CA TYR A 104 8.69 6.44 -9.17
C TYR A 104 8.82 7.64 -8.23
N HIS A 105 8.88 8.84 -8.74
CA HIS A 105 9.08 10.04 -7.92
C HIS A 105 7.92 10.32 -6.97
N SER A 106 6.67 10.06 -7.38
CA SER A 106 5.53 10.18 -6.47
C SER A 106 5.60 9.20 -5.32
N SER A 107 6.06 7.97 -5.59
CA SER A 107 6.27 6.95 -4.56
C SER A 107 7.38 7.33 -3.60
N VAL A 108 8.51 7.83 -4.10
CA VAL A 108 9.61 8.36 -3.28
C VAL A 108 9.11 9.46 -2.35
N VAL A 109 8.37 10.44 -2.86
CA VAL A 109 7.84 11.55 -2.05
C VAL A 109 6.85 11.05 -1.00
N ALA A 110 5.88 10.21 -1.40
CA ALA A 110 4.88 9.69 -0.49
C ALA A 110 5.49 8.83 0.63
N MET A 111 6.40 7.92 0.27
CA MET A 111 7.07 7.05 1.25
C MET A 111 7.96 7.83 2.20
N ALA A 112 8.70 8.85 1.71
CA ALA A 112 9.51 9.73 2.55
C ALA A 112 8.64 10.46 3.59
N GLU A 113 7.48 10.97 3.19
CA GLU A 113 6.55 11.60 4.13
C GLU A 113 5.99 10.60 5.15
N LEU A 114 5.58 9.41 4.72
CA LEU A 114 5.09 8.38 5.62
C LEU A 114 6.13 8.02 6.68
N ILE A 115 7.39 7.82 6.27
CA ILE A 115 8.50 7.50 7.19
C ILE A 115 8.75 8.66 8.17
N LYS A 116 8.76 9.90 7.70
CA LYS A 116 8.92 11.09 8.56
C LYS A 116 7.85 11.19 9.64
N HIS A 117 6.69 10.60 9.43
CA HIS A 117 5.59 10.55 10.38
C HIS A 117 5.50 9.21 11.15
N GLY A 118 6.55 8.40 11.10
CA GLY A 118 6.66 7.14 11.86
C GLY A 118 5.97 5.94 11.24
N CYS A 119 5.59 6.02 9.97
CA CYS A 119 5.03 4.87 9.25
C CYS A 119 6.16 3.90 8.85
N THR A 120 6.01 2.62 9.15
CA THR A 120 6.96 1.56 8.84
C THR A 120 6.41 0.52 7.86
N THR A 121 5.11 0.54 7.62
CA THR A 121 4.42 -0.35 6.67
C THR A 121 3.38 0.44 5.91
N ALA A 122 3.43 0.40 4.59
CA ALA A 122 2.48 1.11 3.75
C ALA A 122 1.83 0.19 2.73
N PHE A 123 0.54 0.40 2.51
CA PHE A 123 -0.22 -0.13 1.38
C PHE A 123 -0.52 1.02 0.42
N ASP A 124 -0.20 0.85 -0.88
CA ASP A 124 -0.64 1.74 -1.94
C ASP A 124 -1.62 1.03 -2.87
N HIS A 125 -2.75 1.65 -3.15
CA HIS A 125 -3.67 1.19 -4.19
C HIS A 125 -3.36 1.95 -5.48
N GLN A 126 -2.46 1.41 -6.29
CA GLN A 126 -2.11 1.93 -7.59
C GLN A 126 -3.17 1.48 -8.60
N TYR A 127 -4.00 2.40 -9.07
CA TYR A 127 -5.07 2.10 -10.03
C TYR A 127 -5.00 2.92 -11.33
N ASN A 128 -3.96 3.73 -11.47
CA ASN A 128 -3.73 4.58 -12.62
C ASN A 128 -2.63 3.97 -13.50
N PHE A 129 -3.01 3.41 -14.65
CA PHE A 129 -2.12 2.75 -15.59
C PHE A 129 -2.29 3.35 -17.00
N PRO A 130 -1.74 4.56 -17.26
CA PRO A 130 -1.76 5.13 -18.60
C PRO A 130 -0.98 4.23 -19.56
N ARG A 131 -1.59 3.86 -20.69
CA ARG A 131 -0.98 2.90 -21.65
C ARG A 131 0.42 3.30 -22.09
N HIS A 132 0.70 4.60 -22.25
CA HIS A 132 2.01 5.11 -22.64
C HIS A 132 3.07 5.06 -21.52
N ALA A 133 2.66 4.89 -20.28
CA ALA A 133 3.59 4.81 -19.14
C ALA A 133 4.31 3.46 -19.03
N GLY A 134 3.91 2.47 -19.84
CA GLY A 134 4.51 1.14 -19.82
C GLY A 134 3.99 0.25 -18.72
N SER A 135 4.60 -0.94 -18.58
CA SER A 135 4.16 -2.01 -17.68
C SER A 135 4.88 -2.03 -16.32
N ARG A 136 5.84 -1.11 -16.08
CA ARG A 136 6.70 -1.16 -14.89
C ARG A 136 6.28 -0.24 -13.73
N ILE A 137 5.04 0.23 -13.73
CA ILE A 137 4.56 1.22 -12.74
C ILE A 137 4.71 0.70 -11.30
N ILE A 138 4.27 -0.53 -11.03
CA ILE A 138 4.40 -1.15 -9.69
C ILE A 138 5.86 -1.52 -9.38
N ASP A 139 6.60 -1.97 -10.39
CA ASP A 139 8.05 -2.24 -10.23
C ASP A 139 8.78 -0.99 -9.71
N ARG A 140 8.45 0.20 -10.25
CA ARG A 140 9.01 1.48 -9.79
C ARG A 140 8.62 1.84 -8.36
N GLN A 141 7.45 1.38 -7.89
CA GLN A 141 7.06 1.54 -6.48
C GLN A 141 7.89 0.65 -5.56
N PHE A 142 8.19 -0.59 -5.97
CA PHE A 142 9.11 -1.46 -5.22
C PHE A 142 10.53 -0.89 -5.18
N GLU A 143 11.05 -0.35 -6.29
CA GLU A 143 12.35 0.34 -6.29
C GLU A 143 12.37 1.52 -5.29
N ALA A 144 11.29 2.29 -5.20
CA ALA A 144 11.17 3.37 -4.21
C ALA A 144 11.10 2.84 -2.77
N ALA A 145 10.42 1.72 -2.53
CA ALA A 145 10.35 1.09 -1.23
C ALA A 145 11.72 0.57 -0.76
N ASP A 146 12.48 -0.03 -1.67
CA ASP A 146 13.83 -0.53 -1.39
C ASP A 146 14.80 0.61 -1.04
N LEU A 147 14.66 1.77 -1.68
CA LEU A 147 15.47 2.97 -1.36
C LEU A 147 15.37 3.36 0.12
N PHE A 148 14.20 3.20 0.72
CA PHE A 148 13.92 3.58 2.11
C PHE A 148 13.97 2.42 3.09
N GLY A 149 13.94 1.17 2.62
CA GLY A 149 13.72 0.01 3.47
C GLY A 149 12.34 0.03 4.13
N LEU A 150 11.31 0.55 3.42
CA LEU A 150 9.93 0.58 3.88
C LEU A 150 9.25 -0.76 3.55
N ARG A 151 8.55 -1.36 4.53
CA ARG A 151 7.69 -2.52 4.23
C ARG A 151 6.53 -2.07 3.36
N PHE A 152 6.45 -2.65 2.17
CA PHE A 152 5.51 -2.19 1.15
C PHE A 152 4.58 -3.30 0.66
N HIS A 153 3.29 -3.02 0.71
CA HIS A 153 2.24 -3.85 0.14
C HIS A 153 1.70 -3.14 -1.10
N ALA A 154 2.07 -3.61 -2.27
CA ALA A 154 1.65 -3.04 -3.54
C ALA A 154 0.27 -3.55 -3.93
N GLY A 155 -0.73 -2.69 -3.93
CA GLY A 155 -2.05 -2.96 -4.47
C GLY A 155 -2.06 -2.73 -5.97
N ARG A 156 -2.01 -3.79 -6.78
CA ARG A 156 -2.19 -3.72 -8.23
C ARG A 156 -3.67 -3.49 -8.50
N GLY A 157 -4.03 -2.24 -8.71
CA GLY A 157 -5.35 -1.81 -9.14
C GLY A 157 -5.52 -1.90 -10.65
N GLY A 158 -6.75 -1.80 -11.13
CA GLY A 158 -7.04 -1.83 -12.56
C GLY A 158 -8.44 -1.31 -12.86
N ASN A 159 -8.64 -0.81 -14.06
CA ASN A 159 -9.90 -0.29 -14.55
C ASN A 159 -10.20 -0.95 -15.91
N THR A 160 -11.30 -1.67 -15.99
CA THR A 160 -11.64 -2.46 -17.18
C THR A 160 -12.92 -2.03 -17.88
N LEU A 161 -13.77 -1.24 -17.19
CA LEU A 161 -15.05 -0.76 -17.76
C LEU A 161 -14.85 0.60 -18.45
N PRO A 162 -15.20 0.75 -19.75
CA PRO A 162 -15.02 1.98 -20.48
C PRO A 162 -16.06 3.06 -20.13
N LYS A 163 -15.72 4.30 -20.42
CA LYS A 163 -16.61 5.44 -20.17
C LYS A 163 -17.92 5.35 -20.94
N SER A 164 -17.91 4.75 -22.12
CA SER A 164 -19.12 4.48 -22.92
C SER A 164 -20.13 3.55 -22.25
N GLU A 165 -19.69 2.78 -21.26
CA GLU A 165 -20.53 1.86 -20.47
C GLU A 165 -20.77 2.34 -19.04
N GLY A 166 -20.49 3.62 -18.76
CA GLY A 166 -20.85 4.28 -17.50
C GLY A 166 -19.72 4.47 -16.49
N SER A 167 -18.50 4.07 -16.83
CA SER A 167 -17.32 4.35 -16.01
C SER A 167 -16.94 5.84 -16.05
N THR A 168 -16.09 6.25 -15.11
CA THR A 168 -15.50 7.59 -15.06
C THR A 168 -14.07 7.64 -15.62
N ILE A 169 -13.53 6.49 -16.01
CA ILE A 169 -12.13 6.35 -16.38
C ILE A 169 -11.90 6.76 -17.84
N PRO A 170 -10.89 7.59 -18.15
CA PRO A 170 -10.46 7.85 -19.52
C PRO A 170 -9.97 6.57 -20.22
N ASP A 171 -10.28 6.44 -21.52
CA ASP A 171 -9.95 5.25 -22.29
C ASP A 171 -8.43 4.97 -22.35
N GLU A 172 -7.61 6.00 -22.24
CA GLU A 172 -6.14 5.88 -22.17
C GLU A 172 -5.63 5.16 -20.90
N MET A 173 -6.49 4.97 -19.91
CA MET A 173 -6.19 4.33 -18.64
C MET A 173 -6.90 2.98 -18.48
N LEU A 174 -7.58 2.52 -19.52
CA LEU A 174 -8.25 1.22 -19.52
C LEU A 174 -7.29 0.10 -19.90
N GLU A 175 -7.55 -1.05 -19.32
CA GLU A 175 -6.94 -2.33 -19.68
C GLU A 175 -8.03 -3.41 -19.79
N SER A 176 -7.75 -4.52 -20.43
CA SER A 176 -8.65 -5.68 -20.39
C SER A 176 -8.53 -6.41 -19.05
N THR A 177 -9.53 -7.24 -18.74
CA THR A 177 -9.44 -8.14 -17.57
C THR A 177 -8.22 -9.04 -17.66
N ASP A 178 -7.96 -9.62 -18.84
CA ASP A 178 -6.79 -10.49 -19.05
C ASP A 178 -5.46 -9.78 -18.81
N GLU A 179 -5.30 -8.54 -19.33
CA GLU A 179 -4.10 -7.72 -19.10
C GLU A 179 -3.90 -7.43 -17.60
N PHE A 180 -4.97 -7.08 -16.91
CA PHE A 180 -4.96 -6.81 -15.47
C PHE A 180 -4.55 -8.06 -14.67
N ILE A 181 -5.18 -9.20 -14.92
CA ILE A 181 -4.91 -10.47 -14.23
C ILE A 181 -3.49 -10.97 -14.53
N ALA A 182 -3.05 -10.87 -15.77
CA ALA A 182 -1.69 -11.28 -16.17
C ALA A 182 -0.62 -10.46 -15.46
N ASP A 183 -0.81 -9.13 -15.34
CA ASP A 183 0.15 -8.28 -14.64
C ASP A 183 0.11 -8.48 -13.11
N CYS A 184 -1.06 -8.73 -12.53
CA CYS A 184 -1.17 -9.16 -11.13
C CYS A 184 -0.35 -10.43 -10.87
N ALA A 185 -0.51 -11.45 -11.72
CA ALA A 185 0.23 -12.72 -11.60
C ALA A 185 1.74 -12.49 -11.73
N ARG A 186 2.19 -11.71 -12.73
CA ARG A 186 3.59 -11.35 -12.93
C ARG A 186 4.19 -10.70 -11.69
N LEU A 187 3.49 -9.72 -11.11
CA LEU A 187 3.95 -9.00 -9.93
C LEU A 187 4.02 -9.90 -8.70
N ILE A 188 3.03 -10.78 -8.51
CA ILE A 188 3.04 -11.77 -7.43
C ILE A 188 4.26 -12.68 -7.57
N ASP A 189 4.49 -13.24 -8.75
CA ASP A 189 5.61 -14.14 -8.99
C ASP A 189 6.98 -13.45 -8.86
N THR A 190 7.03 -12.12 -9.06
CA THR A 190 8.28 -11.35 -9.01
C THR A 190 8.61 -10.82 -7.61
N TYR A 191 7.62 -10.33 -6.87
CA TYR A 191 7.86 -9.53 -5.67
C TYR A 191 7.22 -10.09 -4.40
N HIS A 192 6.15 -10.91 -4.50
CA HIS A 192 5.42 -11.33 -3.31
C HIS A 192 6.23 -12.30 -2.46
N ASP A 193 6.54 -11.91 -1.23
CA ASP A 193 7.15 -12.78 -0.24
C ASP A 193 6.11 -13.11 0.86
N PRO A 194 5.61 -14.36 0.93
CA PRO A 194 4.61 -14.77 1.91
C PRO A 194 5.19 -14.97 3.32
N ALA A 195 6.51 -14.83 3.49
CA ALA A 195 7.12 -15.04 4.79
C ALA A 195 6.65 -14.01 5.83
N PRO A 196 6.49 -14.41 7.10
CA PRO A 196 6.21 -13.46 8.17
C PRO A 196 7.27 -12.36 8.23
N PHE A 197 6.81 -11.10 8.35
CA PHE A 197 7.66 -9.89 8.38
C PHE A 197 8.35 -9.56 7.05
N SER A 198 7.92 -10.15 5.94
CA SER A 198 8.43 -9.82 4.60
C SER A 198 8.35 -8.31 4.33
N MET A 199 9.28 -7.82 3.52
CA MET A 199 9.34 -6.40 3.15
C MET A 199 8.49 -6.07 1.93
N ALA A 200 8.12 -7.07 1.12
CA ALA A 200 7.40 -6.91 -0.13
C ALA A 200 6.21 -7.85 -0.21
N GLN A 201 5.03 -7.31 -0.43
CA GLN A 201 3.82 -8.09 -0.73
C GLN A 201 3.05 -7.46 -1.88
N VAL A 202 2.38 -8.29 -2.66
CA VAL A 202 1.46 -7.86 -3.70
C VAL A 202 0.03 -8.20 -3.29
N VAL A 203 -0.88 -7.27 -3.52
CA VAL A 203 -2.31 -7.41 -3.24
C VAL A 203 -3.06 -7.22 -4.56
N VAL A 204 -3.92 -8.13 -4.92
CA VAL A 204 -4.80 -7.98 -6.08
C VAL A 204 -5.88 -6.95 -5.73
N SER A 205 -5.96 -5.86 -6.49
CA SER A 205 -6.74 -4.70 -6.07
C SER A 205 -7.57 -4.10 -7.21
N PRO A 206 -8.56 -4.84 -7.80
CA PRO A 206 -9.43 -4.25 -8.81
C PRO A 206 -10.03 -2.95 -8.29
N CYS A 207 -10.19 -1.96 -9.16
CA CYS A 207 -10.73 -0.66 -8.78
C CYS A 207 -12.21 -0.76 -8.37
N GLN A 208 -12.91 0.35 -8.27
CA GLN A 208 -14.32 0.36 -7.85
C GLN A 208 -15.20 -0.41 -8.85
N PRO A 209 -16.30 -1.03 -8.39
CA PRO A 209 -17.23 -1.75 -9.26
C PRO A 209 -17.80 -0.92 -10.42
N VAL A 210 -17.86 0.39 -10.26
CA VAL A 210 -18.29 1.32 -11.34
C VAL A 210 -17.23 1.49 -12.44
N ASN A 211 -16.02 0.98 -12.26
CA ASN A 211 -14.90 1.12 -13.18
C ASN A 211 -14.35 -0.22 -13.67
N CYS A 212 -14.95 -1.33 -13.26
CA CYS A 212 -14.51 -2.66 -13.64
C CYS A 212 -15.69 -3.55 -14.03
N TYR A 213 -15.48 -4.41 -15.02
CA TYR A 213 -16.42 -5.48 -15.32
C TYR A 213 -16.53 -6.47 -14.14
N ARG A 214 -17.68 -7.16 -14.04
CA ARG A 214 -17.92 -8.19 -13.04
C ARG A 214 -16.86 -9.30 -13.10
N GLU A 215 -16.49 -9.70 -14.32
CA GLU A 215 -15.48 -10.73 -14.58
C GLU A 215 -14.14 -10.40 -13.95
N THR A 216 -13.75 -9.12 -13.96
CA THR A 216 -12.50 -8.65 -13.32
C THR A 216 -12.47 -9.01 -11.83
N PHE A 217 -13.59 -8.85 -11.11
CA PHE A 217 -13.66 -9.24 -9.70
C PHE A 217 -13.65 -10.76 -9.51
N VAL A 218 -14.38 -11.50 -10.35
CA VAL A 218 -14.42 -12.97 -10.28
C VAL A 218 -13.02 -13.54 -10.47
N GLU A 219 -12.31 -13.10 -11.50
CA GLU A 219 -10.96 -13.58 -11.81
C GLU A 219 -9.93 -13.09 -10.76
N SER A 220 -10.10 -11.87 -10.24
CA SER A 220 -9.28 -11.38 -9.12
C SER A 220 -9.38 -12.27 -7.89
N VAL A 221 -10.60 -12.71 -7.53
CA VAL A 221 -10.82 -13.62 -6.39
C VAL A 221 -10.19 -14.98 -6.67
N ALA A 222 -10.35 -15.50 -7.90
CA ALA A 222 -9.76 -16.77 -8.29
C ALA A 222 -8.22 -16.73 -8.21
N LEU A 223 -7.59 -15.69 -8.79
CA LEU A 223 -6.14 -15.49 -8.73
C LEU A 223 -5.64 -15.33 -7.28
N ALA A 224 -6.31 -14.49 -6.48
CA ALA A 224 -5.88 -14.24 -5.11
C ALA A 224 -5.93 -15.51 -4.25
N ARG A 225 -6.95 -16.36 -4.44
CA ARG A 225 -7.05 -17.67 -3.78
C ARG A 225 -5.99 -18.65 -4.25
N ASP A 226 -5.77 -18.74 -5.55
CA ASP A 226 -4.76 -19.64 -6.14
C ASP A 226 -3.35 -19.30 -5.65
N LYS A 227 -3.01 -18.01 -5.63
CA LYS A 227 -1.69 -17.50 -5.22
C LYS A 227 -1.53 -17.29 -3.71
N GLY A 228 -2.60 -17.40 -2.92
CA GLY A 228 -2.56 -17.19 -1.47
C GLY A 228 -2.27 -15.74 -1.07
N VAL A 229 -2.68 -14.76 -1.88
CA VAL A 229 -2.48 -13.33 -1.63
C VAL A 229 -3.77 -12.64 -1.21
N PHE A 230 -3.64 -11.44 -0.64
CA PHE A 230 -4.81 -10.64 -0.29
C PHE A 230 -5.49 -10.02 -1.51
N LEU A 231 -6.79 -9.81 -1.37
CA LEU A 231 -7.60 -9.03 -2.29
C LEU A 231 -8.16 -7.81 -1.58
N LYS A 232 -8.08 -6.65 -2.22
CA LYS A 232 -8.63 -5.39 -1.73
C LYS A 232 -9.26 -4.61 -2.88
N THR A 233 -10.29 -3.82 -2.60
CA THR A 233 -10.85 -2.84 -3.54
C THR A 233 -11.20 -1.56 -2.82
N CYS A 234 -11.29 -0.44 -3.56
CA CYS A 234 -11.87 0.79 -3.04
C CYS A 234 -13.39 0.68 -3.08
N THR A 235 -14.04 0.74 -1.93
CA THR A 235 -15.49 0.51 -1.84
C THR A 235 -16.32 1.76 -2.11
N GLY A 236 -15.83 2.95 -1.77
CA GLY A 236 -16.59 4.18 -1.95
C GLY A 236 -18.06 4.07 -1.52
N LYS A 237 -18.97 4.68 -2.27
CA LYS A 237 -20.43 4.55 -2.09
C LYS A 237 -21.02 3.26 -2.71
N ALA A 238 -20.19 2.36 -3.20
CA ALA A 238 -20.60 1.13 -3.88
C ALA A 238 -20.77 -0.07 -2.93
N GLN A 239 -20.94 0.17 -1.62
CA GLN A 239 -21.06 -0.88 -0.60
C GLN A 239 -22.12 -1.95 -0.97
N ASP A 240 -23.27 -1.52 -1.49
CA ASP A 240 -24.36 -2.43 -1.85
C ASP A 240 -23.97 -3.33 -3.05
N TYR A 241 -23.22 -2.80 -4.00
CA TYR A 241 -22.78 -3.54 -5.18
C TYR A 241 -21.71 -4.58 -4.83
N ILE A 242 -20.80 -4.21 -3.93
CA ILE A 242 -19.77 -5.13 -3.43
C ILE A 242 -20.40 -6.25 -2.62
N THR A 243 -21.38 -5.94 -1.79
CA THR A 243 -22.14 -6.95 -1.04
C THR A 243 -22.83 -7.94 -1.99
N ALA A 244 -23.39 -7.47 -3.10
CA ALA A 244 -24.02 -8.32 -4.11
C ALA A 244 -22.99 -9.25 -4.78
N ILE A 245 -21.84 -8.73 -5.24
CA ILE A 245 -20.76 -9.53 -5.81
C ILE A 245 -20.24 -10.54 -4.79
N TRP A 246 -19.98 -10.11 -3.55
CA TRP A 246 -19.46 -10.96 -2.51
C TRP A 246 -20.43 -12.12 -2.16
N THR A 247 -21.72 -11.84 -2.15
CA THR A 247 -22.76 -12.86 -1.92
C THR A 247 -22.83 -13.89 -3.06
N GLU A 248 -22.62 -13.47 -4.31
CA GLU A 248 -22.55 -14.40 -5.45
C GLU A 248 -21.28 -15.25 -5.49
N LEU A 249 -20.16 -14.69 -5.04
CA LEU A 249 -18.87 -15.41 -5.00
C LEU A 249 -18.79 -16.45 -3.88
N GLN A 250 -19.71 -16.40 -2.92
CA GLN A 250 -19.81 -17.39 -1.84
C GLN A 250 -20.72 -18.58 -2.20
N LYS A 251 -21.43 -18.53 -3.32
CA LYS A 251 -22.23 -19.65 -3.86
C LYS A 251 -21.41 -20.55 -4.75
#